data_9060fdebd14a00efe52607c110232263
#
_entry.id   9060fdebd14a00efe52607c110232263
#
_cell.length_a   1.000
_cell.length_b   1.000
_cell.length_c   1.000
_cell.angle_alpha   90.00
_cell.angle_beta   90.00
_cell.angle_gamma   90.00
#
_symmetry.space_group_name_H-M   'P 1'
#
loop_
_entity.id
_entity.type
_entity.pdbx_description
1 polymer ?
#
loop_
_entity_poly.entity_id
_entity_poly.type
_entity_poly.pdbx_seq_one_letter_code
_entity_poly.pdbx_strand_id
1 'polypeptide(L)'
;MLDRHAHAMPTPCLIAMSDGRPCPADRRRLLRLLGAALVGTGPAQRAFAAPPDAQSLLAASDAIRNPGQPFRVTVTVTEYAGGAQVNAMTLASFSRTLEAGGQFASIVRFVQPARDAGKLMLKNGNDLWFYDPGTKSTVRISPQQRLMGQASNGDVVTVNFARDYRATLAAEESIQDGERKTRRAAKLQLEAGGADAAYAAIELWIDADSHAPLKARFFADSGRLLKTAYYRRFEPVLGASRPTETVIIDGLDPKSVTIMRFGQYAYRNAPASWFQRDYLPRFDAE
;
A
#
# COMPACT_ATOMS: atom_id res chain seq x y z
N MET A 1 21.42 -51.29 31.35
CA MET A 1 22.56 -50.41 31.70
C MET A 1 21.94 -49.02 31.69
N LEU A 2 21.43 -48.57 32.84
CA LEU A 2 22.10 -47.81 33.91
C LEU A 2 22.81 -46.57 33.32
N ASP A 3 22.51 -45.32 33.64
CA ASP A 3 22.29 -44.78 34.99
C ASP A 3 21.64 -43.38 34.95
N ARG A 4 20.87 -43.11 35.97
CA ARG A 4 20.27 -41.87 36.45
C ARG A 4 21.35 -40.89 36.90
N HIS A 5 21.03 -39.57 36.89
CA HIS A 5 21.22 -38.72 38.05
C HIS A 5 20.32 -37.45 37.99
N ALA A 6 19.45 -37.39 38.97
CA ALA A 6 18.72 -36.24 39.45
C ALA A 6 19.49 -35.56 40.58
N HIS A 7 19.38 -34.21 40.68
CA HIS A 7 19.52 -33.45 41.94
C HIS A 7 18.85 -32.10 41.70
N ALA A 8 17.78 -31.76 42.29
CA ALA A 8 17.46 -31.43 43.70
C ALA A 8 17.48 -29.94 43.97
N MET A 9 16.28 -29.43 44.26
CA MET A 9 16.05 -28.07 44.88
C MET A 9 16.53 -28.08 46.34
N PRO A 10 16.63 -26.90 46.94
CA PRO A 10 16.08 -26.73 48.25
C PRO A 10 15.18 -25.50 48.42
N THR A 11 14.13 -25.73 49.20
CA THR A 11 13.16 -24.86 49.82
C THR A 11 13.65 -24.37 51.20
N PRO A 12 12.84 -23.69 52.00
CA PRO A 12 13.13 -22.38 52.60
C PRO A 12 13.47 -22.47 54.11
N CYS A 13 13.85 -21.36 54.69
CA CYS A 13 13.93 -21.27 56.13
C CYS A 13 13.13 -20.09 56.70
N LEU A 14 12.18 -20.42 57.53
CA LEU A 14 11.38 -19.61 58.43
C LEU A 14 12.06 -19.46 59.78
N ILE A 15 11.56 -18.46 60.63
CA ILE A 15 11.70 -18.36 62.08
C ILE A 15 12.85 -17.42 62.51
N ALA A 16 12.70 -16.45 63.44
CA ALA A 16 11.71 -16.20 64.51
C ALA A 16 11.79 -14.79 65.02
N MET A 17 10.71 -14.41 65.69
CA MET A 17 10.50 -13.20 66.55
C MET A 17 11.43 -13.18 67.77
N SER A 18 11.81 -11.99 68.27
CA SER A 18 11.51 -11.61 69.65
C SER A 18 12.02 -10.20 70.05
N ASP A 19 11.14 -9.47 70.72
CA ASP A 19 11.30 -8.55 71.83
C ASP A 19 12.23 -7.34 71.65
N GLY A 20 11.76 -6.11 71.66
CA GLY A 20 10.96 -5.45 72.69
C GLY A 20 11.86 -4.59 73.60
N ARG A 21 11.77 -3.29 73.45
CA ARG A 21 11.66 -2.21 74.47
C ARG A 21 12.35 -0.90 74.06
N PRO A 22 11.79 0.26 74.44
CA PRO A 22 12.28 1.58 74.07
C PRO A 22 13.11 2.25 75.12
N CYS A 23 13.94 3.21 74.75
CA CYS A 23 14.47 4.26 75.68
C CYS A 23 15.14 5.40 74.89
N PRO A 24 15.35 6.56 75.51
CA PRO A 24 14.37 7.65 75.53
C PRO A 24 14.84 8.91 74.80
N ALA A 25 13.94 9.86 74.73
CA ALA A 25 14.08 11.18 74.20
C ALA A 25 15.31 11.96 74.63
N ASP A 26 15.91 12.67 73.71
CA ASP A 26 16.63 13.90 74.06
C ASP A 26 16.09 15.06 73.18
N ARG A 27 15.57 16.01 73.94
CA ARG A 27 15.07 17.28 73.43
C ARG A 27 16.28 18.19 73.25
N ARG A 28 16.42 18.79 72.09
CA ARG A 28 16.82 20.20 71.86
C ARG A 28 17.35 20.40 70.46
N ARG A 29 16.64 20.99 69.59
CA ARG A 29 16.88 22.32 68.98
C ARG A 29 16.02 22.48 67.75
N LEU A 30 15.00 23.32 67.90
CA LEU A 30 14.39 24.01 66.78
C LEU A 30 15.47 24.80 66.00
N LEU A 31 15.56 24.58 64.72
CA LEU A 31 15.95 25.61 63.75
C LEU A 31 15.08 25.50 62.54
N ARG A 32 14.27 26.53 62.33
CA ARG A 32 13.46 26.78 61.16
C ARG A 32 14.39 27.02 59.99
N LEU A 33 14.26 26.22 58.96
CA LEU A 33 14.69 26.57 57.61
C LEU A 33 13.52 26.37 56.68
N LEU A 34 12.83 27.50 56.34
CA LEU A 34 11.94 27.58 55.19
C LEU A 34 12.81 27.41 53.92
N GLY A 35 12.79 26.21 53.38
CA GLY A 35 13.28 25.96 52.02
C GLY A 35 12.12 26.19 51.05
N ALA A 36 12.15 27.33 50.35
CA ALA A 36 11.24 27.57 49.22
C ALA A 36 11.54 26.56 48.09
N ALA A 37 10.59 25.62 47.90
CA ALA A 37 10.61 24.77 46.73
C ALA A 37 10.25 25.64 45.50
N LEU A 38 11.22 26.10 44.75
CA LEU A 38 11.09 26.61 43.40
C LEU A 38 10.70 25.42 42.50
N VAL A 39 9.37 25.27 42.30
CA VAL A 39 8.88 24.41 41.21
C VAL A 39 9.25 25.10 39.91
N GLY A 40 10.39 24.69 39.36
CA GLY A 40 10.82 25.08 38.01
C GLY A 40 9.83 24.49 36.99
N THR A 41 8.85 25.29 36.55
CA THR A 41 8.10 25.01 35.33
C THR A 41 9.05 25.20 34.15
N GLY A 42 9.86 24.17 33.86
CA GLY A 42 10.60 24.10 32.60
C GLY A 42 9.60 24.17 31.44
N PRO A 43 9.89 24.92 30.36
CA PRO A 43 9.05 24.89 29.18
C PRO A 43 8.94 23.44 28.70
N ALA A 44 7.70 22.92 28.64
CA ALA A 44 7.44 21.64 28.03
C ALA A 44 7.94 21.71 26.57
N GLN A 45 9.11 21.13 26.32
CA GLN A 45 9.59 20.95 24.95
C GLN A 45 8.55 20.07 24.25
N ARG A 46 7.73 20.70 23.42
CA ARG A 46 6.93 19.96 22.44
C ARG A 46 7.91 19.19 21.59
N ALA A 47 8.01 17.91 21.81
CA ALA A 47 8.70 17.01 20.89
C ALA A 47 7.97 17.14 19.54
N PHE A 48 8.55 17.90 18.61
CA PHE A 48 8.12 17.84 17.22
C PHE A 48 8.42 16.41 16.78
N ALA A 49 7.36 15.66 16.46
CA ALA A 49 7.52 14.36 15.80
C ALA A 49 8.36 14.60 14.55
N ALA A 50 9.41 13.80 14.37
CA ALA A 50 10.19 13.84 13.14
C ALA A 50 9.19 13.63 11.96
N PRO A 51 9.36 14.36 10.85
CA PRO A 51 8.52 14.15 9.69
C PRO A 51 8.56 12.67 9.31
N PRO A 52 7.39 12.05 8.93
CA PRO A 52 7.37 10.65 8.54
C PRO A 52 8.35 10.44 7.38
N ASP A 53 9.08 9.34 7.42
CA ASP A 53 10.00 9.02 6.33
C ASP A 53 9.22 8.75 5.03
N ALA A 54 9.88 8.90 3.88
CA ALA A 54 9.25 8.77 2.57
C ALA A 54 8.63 7.38 2.34
N GLN A 55 9.25 6.32 2.89
CA GLN A 55 8.74 4.96 2.76
C GLN A 55 7.46 4.76 3.56
N SER A 56 7.35 5.36 4.74
CA SER A 56 6.13 5.35 5.55
C SER A 56 5.00 6.14 4.88
N LEU A 57 5.27 7.29 4.26
CA LEU A 57 4.30 8.04 3.46
C LEU A 57 3.80 7.22 2.27
N LEU A 58 4.68 6.53 1.57
CA LEU A 58 4.32 5.64 0.46
C LEU A 58 3.43 4.50 0.94
N ALA A 59 3.77 3.86 2.06
CA ALA A 59 2.97 2.78 2.65
C ALA A 59 1.58 3.27 3.09
N ALA A 60 1.47 4.48 3.66
CA ALA A 60 0.19 5.09 4.01
C ALA A 60 -0.68 5.35 2.77
N SER A 61 -0.08 5.85 1.69
CA SER A 61 -0.77 6.04 0.40
C SER A 61 -1.25 4.72 -0.20
N ASP A 62 -0.45 3.65 -0.12
CA ASP A 62 -0.84 2.31 -0.56
C ASP A 62 -2.04 1.76 0.25
N ALA A 63 -2.09 1.99 1.56
CA ALA A 63 -3.22 1.59 2.40
C ALA A 63 -4.53 2.30 2.01
N ILE A 64 -4.45 3.53 1.50
CA ILE A 64 -5.59 4.24 0.93
C ILE A 64 -6.01 3.60 -0.40
N ARG A 65 -5.07 3.29 -1.30
CA ARG A 65 -5.39 2.69 -2.61
C ARG A 65 -5.93 1.27 -2.49
N ASN A 66 -5.38 0.47 -1.60
CA ASN A 66 -5.58 -0.97 -1.56
C ASN A 66 -6.33 -1.40 -0.29
N PRO A 67 -7.43 -2.16 -0.38
CA PRO A 67 -8.06 -2.77 0.79
C PRO A 67 -7.12 -3.75 1.50
N GLY A 68 -7.16 -3.76 2.84
CA GLY A 68 -6.31 -4.64 3.67
C GLY A 68 -6.78 -6.10 3.75
N GLN A 69 -7.98 -6.39 3.26
CA GLN A 69 -8.56 -7.74 3.21
C GLN A 69 -8.76 -8.17 1.76
N PRO A 70 -8.90 -9.47 1.48
CA PRO A 70 -9.19 -9.95 0.13
C PRO A 70 -10.46 -9.32 -0.43
N PHE A 71 -10.39 -8.84 -1.67
CA PHE A 71 -11.47 -8.08 -2.28
C PHE A 71 -11.61 -8.37 -3.78
N ARG A 72 -12.78 -7.99 -4.29
CA ARG A 72 -13.11 -7.91 -5.71
C ARG A 72 -13.38 -6.45 -6.07
N VAL A 73 -12.99 -6.06 -7.27
CA VAL A 73 -13.32 -4.76 -7.88
C VAL A 73 -13.59 -4.93 -9.37
N THR A 74 -14.57 -4.20 -9.91
CA THR A 74 -14.75 -4.08 -11.36
C THR A 74 -14.00 -2.86 -11.85
N VAL A 75 -13.19 -3.03 -12.90
CA VAL A 75 -12.39 -1.97 -13.52
C VAL A 75 -12.90 -1.77 -14.94
N THR A 76 -13.41 -0.57 -15.24
CA THR A 76 -13.71 -0.18 -16.62
C THR A 76 -12.58 0.70 -17.13
N VAL A 77 -11.94 0.28 -18.22
CA VAL A 77 -10.89 1.02 -18.91
C VAL A 77 -11.47 1.58 -20.19
N THR A 78 -11.38 2.89 -20.37
CA THR A 78 -11.89 3.60 -21.55
C THR A 78 -10.79 4.44 -22.17
N GLU A 79 -10.52 4.23 -23.44
CA GLU A 79 -9.53 4.97 -24.23
C GLU A 79 -10.20 6.08 -25.03
N TYR A 80 -9.58 7.27 -25.00
CA TYR A 80 -9.98 8.46 -25.74
C TYR A 80 -8.83 8.94 -26.63
N ALA A 81 -9.13 9.28 -27.87
CA ALA A 81 -8.23 9.95 -28.80
C ALA A 81 -8.92 11.21 -29.32
N GLY A 82 -8.26 12.37 -29.16
CA GLY A 82 -8.82 13.67 -29.58
C GLY A 82 -10.18 14.00 -28.93
N GLY A 83 -10.47 13.49 -27.75
CA GLY A 83 -11.72 13.67 -27.02
C GLY A 83 -12.83 12.67 -27.35
N ALA A 84 -12.67 11.85 -28.38
CA ALA A 84 -13.64 10.77 -28.73
C ALA A 84 -13.25 9.45 -28.07
N GLN A 85 -14.22 8.71 -27.57
CA GLN A 85 -13.99 7.35 -27.10
C GLN A 85 -13.71 6.42 -28.29
N VAL A 86 -12.61 5.69 -28.21
CA VAL A 86 -12.20 4.77 -29.30
C VAL A 86 -12.26 3.30 -28.87
N ASN A 87 -12.00 3.01 -27.60
CA ASN A 87 -12.06 1.65 -27.06
C ASN A 87 -12.62 1.63 -25.62
N ALA A 88 -13.17 0.49 -25.22
CA ALA A 88 -13.51 0.22 -23.83
C ALA A 88 -13.37 -1.27 -23.51
N MET A 89 -12.99 -1.56 -22.25
CA MET A 89 -13.00 -2.92 -21.69
C MET A 89 -13.50 -2.90 -20.25
N THR A 90 -14.04 -4.03 -19.81
CA THR A 90 -14.42 -4.25 -18.42
C THR A 90 -13.70 -5.48 -17.90
N LEU A 91 -13.11 -5.32 -16.72
CA LEU A 91 -12.34 -6.33 -16.02
C LEU A 91 -12.94 -6.57 -14.63
N ALA A 92 -12.89 -7.80 -14.13
CA ALA A 92 -13.14 -8.13 -12.73
C ALA A 92 -11.83 -8.56 -12.09
N SER A 93 -11.34 -7.80 -11.13
CA SER A 93 -10.09 -8.08 -10.42
C SER A 93 -10.39 -8.65 -9.04
N PHE A 94 -9.73 -9.74 -8.69
CA PHE A 94 -9.73 -10.37 -7.37
C PHE A 94 -8.32 -10.28 -6.82
N SER A 95 -8.17 -9.74 -5.62
CA SER A 95 -6.86 -9.47 -5.05
C SER A 95 -6.80 -9.82 -3.57
N ARG A 96 -5.64 -10.30 -3.13
CA ARG A 96 -5.30 -10.51 -1.74
C ARG A 96 -3.79 -10.38 -1.53
N THR A 97 -3.37 -10.14 -0.31
CA THR A 97 -1.99 -10.40 0.11
C THR A 97 -1.86 -11.88 0.48
N LEU A 98 -0.79 -12.55 0.05
CA LEU A 98 -0.51 -13.94 0.43
C LEU A 98 0.05 -14.02 1.84
N GLU A 99 0.74 -13.00 2.29
CA GLU A 99 1.29 -12.81 3.63
C GLU A 99 0.99 -11.41 4.15
N ALA A 100 0.93 -11.24 5.46
CA ALA A 100 0.60 -9.96 6.09
C ALA A 100 1.59 -8.86 5.67
N GLY A 101 1.06 -7.77 5.12
CA GLY A 101 1.87 -6.65 4.63
C GLY A 101 2.74 -6.96 3.41
N GLY A 102 2.55 -8.11 2.75
CA GLY A 102 3.24 -8.52 1.52
C GLY A 102 2.71 -7.84 0.27
N GLN A 103 3.23 -8.28 -0.90
CA GLN A 103 2.71 -7.88 -2.19
C GLN A 103 1.38 -8.57 -2.47
N PHE A 104 0.54 -7.94 -3.27
CA PHE A 104 -0.72 -8.53 -3.70
C PHE A 104 -0.51 -9.61 -4.76
N ALA A 105 -1.24 -10.70 -4.63
CA ALA A 105 -1.59 -11.58 -5.73
C ALA A 105 -2.94 -11.15 -6.30
N SER A 106 -3.07 -11.14 -7.63
CA SER A 106 -4.28 -10.68 -8.32
C SER A 106 -4.63 -11.60 -9.47
N ILE A 107 -5.91 -11.96 -9.60
CA ILE A 107 -6.48 -12.49 -10.84
C ILE A 107 -7.39 -11.44 -11.43
N VAL A 108 -7.20 -11.13 -12.71
CA VAL A 108 -8.00 -10.21 -13.50
C VAL A 108 -8.69 -10.99 -14.58
N ARG A 109 -10.04 -11.06 -14.52
CA ARG A 109 -10.87 -11.68 -15.56
C ARG A 109 -11.36 -10.62 -16.53
N PHE A 110 -11.19 -10.86 -17.80
CA PHE A 110 -11.78 -10.05 -18.86
C PHE A 110 -13.28 -10.36 -18.96
N VAL A 111 -14.10 -9.32 -18.86
CA VAL A 111 -15.57 -9.42 -18.89
C VAL A 111 -16.13 -8.90 -20.22
N GLN A 112 -15.62 -7.76 -20.69
CA GLN A 112 -15.98 -7.15 -21.95
C GLN A 112 -14.74 -6.62 -22.66
N PRO A 113 -14.76 -6.59 -24.00
CA PRO A 113 -15.79 -7.05 -24.93
C PRO A 113 -15.91 -8.58 -25.00
N ALA A 114 -16.99 -9.11 -25.58
CA ALA A 114 -17.26 -10.55 -25.64
C ALA A 114 -16.15 -11.40 -26.25
N ARG A 115 -15.40 -10.87 -27.24
CA ARG A 115 -14.25 -11.53 -27.86
C ARG A 115 -13.09 -11.82 -26.90
N ASP A 116 -13.02 -11.08 -25.80
CA ASP A 116 -11.98 -11.21 -24.79
C ASP A 116 -12.49 -11.82 -23.47
N ALA A 117 -13.80 -12.05 -23.39
CA ALA A 117 -14.44 -12.57 -22.18
C ALA A 117 -13.85 -13.94 -21.78
N GLY A 118 -13.59 -14.11 -20.48
CA GLY A 118 -13.03 -15.32 -19.92
C GLY A 118 -11.50 -15.43 -19.96
N LYS A 119 -10.80 -14.55 -20.71
CA LYS A 119 -9.34 -14.43 -20.61
C LYS A 119 -8.96 -14.00 -19.20
N LEU A 120 -7.79 -14.43 -18.72
CA LEU A 120 -7.33 -14.14 -17.36
C LEU A 120 -5.91 -13.58 -17.38
N MET A 121 -5.64 -12.65 -16.45
CA MET A 121 -4.28 -12.33 -16.03
C MET A 121 -4.10 -12.72 -14.57
N LEU A 122 -2.95 -13.32 -14.27
CA LEU A 122 -2.54 -13.68 -12.91
C LEU A 122 -1.24 -12.98 -12.57
N LYS A 123 -1.27 -12.13 -11.53
CA LYS A 123 -0.07 -11.65 -10.85
C LYS A 123 0.15 -12.47 -9.59
N ASN A 124 1.32 -13.08 -9.46
CA ASN A 124 1.76 -13.74 -8.24
C ASN A 124 3.26 -13.49 -8.05
N GLY A 125 3.62 -12.81 -6.95
CA GLY A 125 4.98 -12.31 -6.79
C GLY A 125 5.37 -11.39 -7.95
N ASN A 126 6.51 -11.69 -8.58
CA ASN A 126 7.04 -10.93 -9.72
C ASN A 126 6.51 -11.41 -11.07
N ASP A 127 5.80 -12.53 -11.09
CA ASP A 127 5.28 -13.10 -12.33
C ASP A 127 3.93 -12.54 -12.70
N LEU A 128 3.77 -12.22 -13.98
CA LEU A 128 2.50 -11.89 -14.59
C LEU A 128 2.24 -12.87 -15.76
N TRP A 129 1.14 -13.61 -15.65
CA TRP A 129 0.74 -14.62 -16.60
C TRP A 129 -0.57 -14.21 -17.27
N PHE A 130 -0.68 -14.52 -18.55
CA PHE A 130 -1.91 -14.39 -19.33
C PHE A 130 -2.39 -15.76 -19.77
N TYR A 131 -3.67 -16.05 -19.54
CA TYR A 131 -4.33 -17.27 -19.96
C TYR A 131 -5.44 -16.98 -20.94
N ASP A 132 -5.45 -17.66 -22.07
CA ASP A 132 -6.53 -17.64 -23.06
C ASP A 132 -7.27 -18.98 -23.06
N PRO A 133 -8.56 -19.02 -22.64
CA PRO A 133 -9.35 -20.25 -22.59
C PRO A 133 -9.62 -20.82 -24.00
N GLY A 134 -9.62 -19.99 -25.05
CA GLY A 134 -9.85 -20.44 -26.43
C GLY A 134 -8.70 -21.32 -26.94
N THR A 135 -7.47 -20.94 -26.66
CA THR A 135 -6.26 -21.70 -27.03
C THR A 135 -5.77 -22.62 -25.91
N LYS A 136 -6.31 -22.49 -24.70
CA LYS A 136 -5.86 -23.15 -23.46
C LYS A 136 -4.37 -22.90 -23.14
N SER A 137 -3.83 -21.80 -23.62
CA SER A 137 -2.42 -21.43 -23.46
C SER A 137 -2.24 -20.46 -22.29
N THR A 138 -1.12 -20.63 -21.58
CA THR A 138 -0.68 -19.70 -20.54
C THR A 138 0.72 -19.20 -20.92
N VAL A 139 0.86 -17.88 -21.02
CA VAL A 139 2.13 -17.23 -21.38
C VAL A 139 2.51 -16.21 -20.32
N ARG A 140 3.81 -16.04 -20.07
CA ARG A 140 4.32 -14.97 -19.22
C ARG A 140 4.30 -13.66 -20.02
N ILE A 141 3.79 -12.59 -19.43
CA ILE A 141 3.71 -11.27 -20.04
C ILE A 141 4.42 -10.22 -19.17
N SER A 142 4.79 -9.10 -19.79
CA SER A 142 5.40 -7.98 -19.05
C SER A 142 4.34 -7.09 -18.39
N PRO A 143 4.54 -6.63 -17.15
CA PRO A 143 3.67 -5.63 -16.53
C PRO A 143 3.72 -4.27 -17.26
N GLN A 144 4.83 -3.95 -17.96
CA GLN A 144 4.99 -2.72 -18.74
C GLN A 144 4.25 -2.78 -20.08
N GLN A 145 3.95 -3.97 -20.59
CA GLN A 145 3.25 -4.14 -21.86
C GLN A 145 1.88 -3.45 -21.81
N ARG A 146 1.60 -2.70 -22.88
CA ARG A 146 0.33 -2.00 -23.05
C ARG A 146 -0.83 -2.98 -23.12
N LEU A 147 -1.86 -2.73 -22.30
CA LEU A 147 -3.12 -3.46 -22.29
C LEU A 147 -4.16 -2.78 -23.19
N MET A 148 -4.46 -1.51 -22.90
CA MET A 148 -5.39 -0.68 -23.68
C MET A 148 -5.08 0.80 -23.47
N GLY A 149 -5.02 1.55 -24.55
CA GLY A 149 -4.70 2.97 -24.51
C GLY A 149 -3.37 3.21 -23.79
N GLN A 150 -3.37 3.99 -22.71
CA GLN A 150 -2.20 4.24 -21.88
C GLN A 150 -2.12 3.33 -20.64
N ALA A 151 -3.12 2.50 -20.42
CA ALA A 151 -3.08 1.49 -19.37
C ALA A 151 -2.18 0.31 -19.79
N SER A 152 -1.25 -0.06 -18.91
CA SER A 152 -0.44 -1.27 -19.03
C SER A 152 -1.05 -2.43 -18.24
N ASN A 153 -0.54 -3.65 -18.44
CA ASN A 153 -0.93 -4.82 -17.67
C ASN A 153 -0.75 -4.60 -16.16
N GLY A 154 0.32 -3.89 -15.76
CA GLY A 154 0.62 -3.58 -14.37
C GLY A 154 -0.35 -2.60 -13.71
N ASP A 155 -1.10 -1.80 -14.49
CA ASP A 155 -2.03 -0.81 -13.93
C ASP A 155 -3.37 -1.42 -13.50
N VAL A 156 -3.73 -2.57 -14.04
CA VAL A 156 -5.02 -3.24 -13.76
C VAL A 156 -4.91 -4.35 -12.70
N VAL A 157 -3.70 -4.70 -12.29
CA VAL A 157 -3.44 -5.57 -11.13
C VAL A 157 -3.21 -4.73 -9.88
N THR A 158 -3.56 -5.27 -8.73
CA THR A 158 -3.29 -4.57 -7.47
C THR A 158 -1.81 -4.68 -7.11
N VAL A 159 -1.19 -3.56 -6.81
CA VAL A 159 0.22 -3.48 -6.42
C VAL A 159 0.40 -2.63 -5.17
N ASN A 160 1.34 -3.04 -4.34
CA ASN A 160 1.82 -2.31 -3.18
C ASN A 160 3.15 -1.65 -3.57
N PHE A 161 3.13 -0.35 -3.87
CA PHE A 161 4.33 0.38 -4.30
C PHE A 161 5.42 0.39 -3.24
N ALA A 162 5.06 0.43 -1.97
CA ALA A 162 6.04 0.40 -0.89
C ALA A 162 6.86 -0.92 -0.84
N ARG A 163 6.43 -1.96 -1.55
CA ARG A 163 7.16 -3.23 -1.70
C ARG A 163 8.03 -3.27 -2.95
N ASP A 164 7.57 -2.65 -4.02
CA ASP A 164 8.26 -2.68 -5.30
C ASP A 164 9.27 -1.54 -5.48
N TYR A 165 9.13 -0.46 -4.68
CA TYR A 165 9.91 0.76 -4.85
C TYR A 165 10.55 1.23 -3.54
N ARG A 166 11.73 1.84 -3.68
CA ARG A 166 12.38 2.63 -2.62
C ARG A 166 11.96 4.09 -2.81
N ALA A 167 11.43 4.70 -1.75
CA ALA A 167 10.95 6.07 -1.77
C ALA A 167 11.96 7.03 -1.13
N THR A 168 12.12 8.21 -1.75
CA THR A 168 12.79 9.37 -1.17
C THR A 168 11.88 10.59 -1.28
N LEU A 169 11.89 11.47 -0.28
CA LEU A 169 11.17 12.74 -0.34
C LEU A 169 11.97 13.72 -1.20
N ALA A 170 11.38 14.11 -2.34
CA ALA A 170 12.01 15.05 -3.28
C ALA A 170 11.65 16.50 -2.98
N ALA A 171 10.40 16.78 -2.62
CA ALA A 171 9.90 18.13 -2.33
C ALA A 171 8.58 18.08 -1.56
N GLU A 172 8.25 19.21 -0.92
CA GLU A 172 6.89 19.55 -0.51
C GLU A 172 6.44 20.75 -1.34
N GLU A 173 5.32 20.62 -2.04
CA GLU A 173 4.88 21.65 -2.98
C GLU A 173 3.35 21.70 -3.07
N SER A 174 2.84 22.81 -3.61
CA SER A 174 1.41 22.92 -3.95
C SER A 174 1.21 22.55 -5.40
N ILE A 175 0.29 21.61 -5.65
CA ILE A 175 -0.08 21.16 -6.99
C ILE A 175 -1.57 21.32 -7.25
N GLN A 176 -1.96 21.30 -8.50
CA GLN A 176 -3.36 21.07 -8.88
C GLN A 176 -3.60 19.57 -9.00
N ASP A 177 -4.60 19.07 -8.27
CA ASP A 177 -5.04 17.67 -8.34
C ASP A 177 -5.86 17.40 -9.62
N GLY A 178 -6.34 16.16 -9.77
CA GLY A 178 -7.15 15.76 -10.93
C GLY A 178 -8.51 16.46 -11.03
N GLU A 179 -8.94 17.17 -9.99
CA GLU A 179 -10.16 17.99 -9.95
C GLU A 179 -9.88 19.49 -10.03
N ARG A 180 -8.64 19.87 -10.35
CA ARG A 180 -8.14 21.26 -10.44
C ARG A 180 -8.18 22.03 -9.11
N LYS A 181 -8.19 21.32 -7.98
CA LYS A 181 -8.07 21.94 -6.66
C LYS A 181 -6.60 22.04 -6.29
N THR A 182 -6.20 23.15 -5.68
CA THR A 182 -4.85 23.31 -5.14
C THR A 182 -4.71 22.49 -3.86
N ARG A 183 -3.70 21.61 -3.83
CA ARG A 183 -3.41 20.71 -2.70
C ARG A 183 -1.94 20.83 -2.30
N ARG A 184 -1.67 20.84 -1.00
CA ARG A 184 -0.31 20.63 -0.49
C ARG A 184 0.05 19.17 -0.63
N ALA A 185 1.20 18.89 -1.22
CA ALA A 185 1.61 17.52 -1.49
C ALA A 185 3.09 17.30 -1.16
N ALA A 186 3.38 16.12 -0.63
CA ALA A 186 4.73 15.55 -0.60
C ALA A 186 4.98 14.87 -1.95
N LYS A 187 6.01 15.31 -2.66
CA LYS A 187 6.50 14.68 -3.87
C LYS A 187 7.53 13.62 -3.50
N LEU A 188 7.21 12.37 -3.75
CA LEU A 188 8.12 11.25 -3.59
C LEU A 188 8.76 10.89 -4.93
N GLN A 189 10.06 10.62 -4.90
CA GLN A 189 10.77 9.91 -5.96
C GLN A 189 10.83 8.43 -5.58
N LEU A 190 10.30 7.58 -6.45
CA LEU A 190 10.28 6.13 -6.27
C LEU A 190 11.22 5.49 -7.29
N GLU A 191 12.16 4.69 -6.83
CA GLU A 191 13.07 3.91 -7.66
C GLU A 191 12.73 2.43 -7.55
N ALA A 192 12.71 1.71 -8.68
CA ALA A 192 12.43 0.30 -8.71
C ALA A 192 13.39 -0.48 -7.78
N GLY A 193 12.83 -1.29 -6.89
CA GLY A 193 13.59 -2.15 -5.99
C GLY A 193 14.13 -3.42 -6.66
N GLY A 194 13.72 -3.71 -7.90
CA GLY A 194 14.11 -4.87 -8.69
C GLY A 194 13.63 -4.79 -10.13
N ALA A 195 14.12 -5.69 -10.98
CA ALA A 195 13.85 -5.73 -12.43
C ALA A 195 12.36 -6.01 -12.78
N ASP A 196 11.57 -6.49 -11.84
CA ASP A 196 10.17 -6.89 -12.06
C ASP A 196 9.16 -5.78 -11.75
N ALA A 197 9.62 -4.61 -11.31
CA ALA A 197 8.79 -3.44 -11.13
C ALA A 197 8.19 -2.98 -12.47
N ALA A 198 6.93 -2.53 -12.45
CA ALA A 198 6.25 -2.14 -13.68
C ALA A 198 6.88 -0.90 -14.36
N TYR A 199 7.59 -0.06 -13.62
CA TYR A 199 8.24 1.15 -14.10
C TYR A 199 9.61 1.30 -13.45
N ALA A 200 10.58 1.87 -14.15
CA ALA A 200 11.92 2.11 -13.62
C ALA A 200 11.91 3.14 -12.49
N ALA A 201 11.13 4.19 -12.66
CA ALA A 201 10.94 5.23 -11.65
C ALA A 201 9.53 5.80 -11.71
N ILE A 202 9.06 6.32 -10.57
CA ILE A 202 7.78 7.01 -10.42
C ILE A 202 8.00 8.27 -9.59
N GLU A 203 7.51 9.40 -10.05
CA GLU A 203 7.26 10.56 -9.19
C GLU A 203 5.82 10.48 -8.68
N LEU A 204 5.62 10.45 -7.38
CA LEU A 204 4.29 10.34 -6.77
C LEU A 204 4.04 11.52 -5.85
N TRP A 205 2.94 12.23 -6.09
CA TRP A 205 2.45 13.30 -5.21
C TRP A 205 1.37 12.75 -4.29
N ILE A 206 1.63 12.86 -3.01
CA ILE A 206 0.76 12.41 -1.92
C ILE A 206 0.26 13.63 -1.17
N ASP A 207 -1.03 13.72 -0.93
CA ASP A 207 -1.63 14.79 -0.13
C ASP A 207 -1.01 14.85 1.28
N ALA A 208 -0.57 16.02 1.70
CA ALA A 208 0.17 16.19 2.94
C ALA A 208 -0.66 15.88 4.20
N ASP A 209 -1.98 16.04 4.12
CA ASP A 209 -2.87 15.89 5.28
C ASP A 209 -3.52 14.50 5.32
N SER A 210 -4.02 14.00 4.18
CA SER A 210 -4.77 12.74 4.09
C SER A 210 -3.93 11.54 3.64
N HIS A 211 -2.70 11.76 3.14
CA HIS A 211 -1.83 10.78 2.49
C HIS A 211 -2.44 10.15 1.23
N ALA A 212 -3.50 10.74 0.68
CA ALA A 212 -4.13 10.27 -0.54
C ALA A 212 -3.19 10.48 -1.75
N PRO A 213 -3.09 9.53 -2.69
CA PRO A 213 -2.37 9.75 -3.93
C PRO A 213 -3.11 10.76 -4.79
N LEU A 214 -2.42 11.77 -5.29
CA LEU A 214 -3.01 12.84 -6.11
C LEU A 214 -2.63 12.71 -7.58
N LYS A 215 -1.34 12.49 -7.84
CA LYS A 215 -0.74 12.47 -9.18
C LYS A 215 0.45 11.53 -9.19
N ALA A 216 0.70 10.86 -10.31
CA ALA A 216 1.93 10.12 -10.54
C ALA A 216 2.45 10.38 -11.96
N ARG A 217 3.79 10.34 -12.14
CA ARG A 217 4.47 10.33 -13.43
C ARG A 217 5.33 9.08 -13.50
N PHE A 218 5.20 8.34 -14.57
CA PHE A 218 5.85 7.04 -14.75
C PHE A 218 6.93 7.13 -15.83
N PHE A 219 8.10 6.58 -15.53
CA PHE A 219 9.27 6.69 -16.37
C PHE A 219 9.80 5.32 -16.82
N ALA A 220 10.33 5.28 -18.04
CA ALA A 220 11.10 4.14 -18.55
C ALA A 220 12.54 4.16 -18.01
N ASP A 221 13.28 3.06 -18.21
CA ASP A 221 14.71 2.95 -17.85
C ASP A 221 15.58 4.05 -18.50
N SER A 222 15.18 4.53 -19.68
CA SER A 222 15.83 5.65 -20.35
C SER A 222 15.59 7.02 -19.73
N GLY A 223 14.81 7.12 -18.64
CA GLY A 223 14.36 8.37 -18.04
C GLY A 223 13.24 9.06 -18.82
N ARG A 224 12.75 8.48 -19.93
CA ARG A 224 11.64 9.07 -20.70
C ARG A 224 10.33 8.95 -19.95
N LEU A 225 9.58 10.06 -19.86
CA LEU A 225 8.21 10.07 -19.36
C LEU A 225 7.32 9.20 -20.27
N LEU A 226 6.68 8.20 -19.66
CA LEU A 226 5.73 7.32 -20.34
C LEU A 226 4.33 7.89 -20.28
N LYS A 227 3.89 8.29 -19.08
CA LYS A 227 2.53 8.76 -18.81
C LYS A 227 2.45 9.51 -17.50
N THR A 228 1.37 10.29 -17.37
CA THR A 228 0.96 10.96 -16.13
C THR A 228 -0.40 10.42 -15.71
N ALA A 229 -0.57 10.03 -14.46
CA ALA A 229 -1.84 9.61 -13.89
C ALA A 229 -2.32 10.62 -12.84
N TYR A 230 -3.63 10.88 -12.81
CA TYR A 230 -4.32 11.65 -11.79
C TYR A 230 -5.33 10.76 -11.09
N TYR A 231 -5.23 10.67 -9.76
CA TYR A 231 -6.17 9.94 -8.91
C TYR A 231 -7.26 10.89 -8.45
N ARG A 232 -8.53 10.51 -8.67
CA ARG A 232 -9.65 11.42 -8.40
C ARG A 232 -10.93 10.65 -8.04
N ARG A 233 -12.00 11.39 -7.73
CA ARG A 233 -13.28 10.83 -7.27
C ARG A 233 -13.08 9.93 -6.07
N PHE A 234 -12.60 10.54 -4.97
CA PHE A 234 -12.43 9.81 -3.72
C PHE A 234 -13.79 9.54 -3.09
N GLU A 235 -14.09 8.26 -2.88
CA GLU A 235 -15.36 7.79 -2.32
C GLU A 235 -15.10 6.86 -1.12
N PRO A 236 -16.03 6.79 -0.13
CA PRO A 236 -15.94 5.85 0.95
C PRO A 236 -16.16 4.42 0.44
N VAL A 237 -15.10 3.63 0.35
CA VAL A 237 -15.10 2.27 -0.18
C VAL A 237 -14.32 1.35 0.75
N LEU A 238 -14.94 0.25 1.21
CA LEU A 238 -14.30 -0.77 2.06
C LEU A 238 -13.48 -0.17 3.21
N GLY A 239 -14.06 0.77 3.95
CA GLY A 239 -13.49 1.35 5.18
C GLY A 239 -12.47 2.46 4.99
N ALA A 240 -12.22 2.95 3.76
CA ALA A 240 -11.35 4.10 3.51
C ALA A 240 -11.89 4.97 2.35
N SER A 241 -11.46 6.24 2.32
CA SER A 241 -11.71 7.12 1.17
C SER A 241 -10.70 6.76 0.07
N ARG A 242 -11.18 6.13 -1.01
CA ARG A 242 -10.33 5.59 -2.10
C ARG A 242 -10.59 6.31 -3.41
N PRO A 243 -9.57 6.50 -4.26
CA PRO A 243 -9.79 7.00 -5.61
C PRO A 243 -10.59 5.95 -6.41
N THR A 244 -11.72 6.35 -6.97
CA THR A 244 -12.56 5.49 -7.83
C THR A 244 -12.37 5.78 -9.31
N GLU A 245 -11.53 6.76 -9.65
CA GLU A 245 -11.14 7.05 -11.02
C GLU A 245 -9.66 7.42 -11.11
N THR A 246 -8.99 6.88 -12.13
CA THR A 246 -7.63 7.28 -12.52
C THR A 246 -7.67 7.74 -13.98
N VAL A 247 -7.22 8.98 -14.23
CA VAL A 247 -7.06 9.54 -15.57
C VAL A 247 -5.59 9.44 -15.96
N ILE A 248 -5.28 8.70 -17.02
CA ILE A 248 -3.93 8.48 -17.52
C ILE A 248 -3.78 9.25 -18.84
N ILE A 249 -2.77 10.10 -18.91
CA ILE A 249 -2.43 10.92 -20.07
C ILE A 249 -1.09 10.44 -20.61
N ASP A 250 -1.00 10.24 -21.92
CA ASP A 250 0.25 9.88 -22.59
C ASP A 250 1.36 10.92 -22.36
N GLY A 251 2.60 10.46 -22.22
CA GLY A 251 3.75 11.33 -21.95
C GLY A 251 4.17 12.19 -23.14
N LEU A 252 3.76 11.82 -24.36
CA LEU A 252 4.11 12.50 -25.61
C LEU A 252 2.92 13.18 -26.27
N ASP A 253 1.75 12.51 -26.27
CA ASP A 253 0.52 13.04 -26.87
C ASP A 253 -0.56 13.25 -25.81
N PRO A 254 -0.77 14.49 -25.32
CA PRO A 254 -1.76 14.79 -24.29
C PRO A 254 -3.21 14.61 -24.76
N LYS A 255 -3.46 14.39 -26.05
CA LYS A 255 -4.80 14.07 -26.59
C LYS A 255 -5.14 12.58 -26.47
N SER A 256 -4.16 11.75 -26.17
CA SER A 256 -4.33 10.32 -25.87
C SER A 256 -4.53 10.13 -24.37
N VAL A 257 -5.76 9.84 -23.99
CA VAL A 257 -6.20 9.74 -22.58
C VAL A 257 -6.86 8.40 -22.33
N THR A 258 -6.54 7.78 -21.22
CA THR A 258 -7.21 6.56 -20.75
C THR A 258 -7.83 6.82 -19.38
N ILE A 259 -9.09 6.47 -19.20
CA ILE A 259 -9.79 6.60 -17.92
C ILE A 259 -10.05 5.19 -17.38
N MET A 260 -9.55 4.92 -16.19
CA MET A 260 -9.86 3.73 -15.41
C MET A 260 -10.86 4.09 -14.33
N ARG A 261 -12.02 3.41 -14.30
CA ARG A 261 -13.02 3.56 -13.24
C ARG A 261 -13.12 2.27 -12.45
N PHE A 262 -13.10 2.43 -11.13
CA PHE A 262 -13.15 1.33 -10.17
C PHE A 262 -14.50 1.35 -9.47
N GLY A 263 -15.24 0.25 -9.56
CA GLY A 263 -16.56 0.14 -8.97
C GLY A 263 -16.87 -1.26 -8.48
N GLN A 264 -18.06 -1.42 -7.91
CA GLN A 264 -18.51 -2.72 -7.40
C GLN A 264 -17.49 -3.40 -6.47
N TYR A 265 -16.87 -2.62 -5.61
CA TYR A 265 -15.97 -3.14 -4.59
C TYR A 265 -16.72 -4.03 -3.60
N ALA A 266 -16.18 -5.18 -3.29
CA ALA A 266 -16.70 -6.05 -2.25
C ALA A 266 -15.54 -6.83 -1.61
N TYR A 267 -15.62 -7.06 -0.30
CA TYR A 267 -14.79 -8.08 0.33
C TYR A 267 -15.20 -9.44 -0.25
N ARG A 268 -14.22 -10.20 -0.68
CA ARG A 268 -14.45 -11.50 -1.30
C ARG A 268 -13.40 -12.47 -0.82
N ASN A 269 -13.84 -13.59 -0.25
CA ASN A 269 -12.90 -14.68 0.02
C ASN A 269 -12.27 -15.13 -1.31
N ALA A 270 -10.96 -15.05 -1.39
CA ALA A 270 -10.16 -15.42 -2.53
C ALA A 270 -9.10 -16.43 -2.04
N PRO A 271 -9.36 -17.75 -2.13
CA PRO A 271 -8.44 -18.77 -1.66
C PRO A 271 -7.06 -18.64 -2.30
N ALA A 272 -5.98 -18.93 -1.55
CA ALA A 272 -4.62 -18.83 -2.06
C ALA A 272 -4.37 -19.70 -3.30
N SER A 273 -5.12 -20.81 -3.42
CA SER A 273 -5.07 -21.71 -4.58
C SER A 273 -5.46 -21.04 -5.89
N TRP A 274 -6.31 -20.01 -5.86
CA TRP A 274 -6.67 -19.28 -7.07
C TRP A 274 -5.44 -18.64 -7.74
N PHE A 275 -4.49 -18.16 -6.95
CA PHE A 275 -3.33 -17.40 -7.41
C PHE A 275 -2.15 -18.30 -7.83
N GLN A 276 -2.46 -19.49 -8.35
CA GLN A 276 -1.48 -20.42 -8.92
C GLN A 276 -1.69 -20.52 -10.43
N ARG A 277 -0.59 -20.53 -11.20
CA ARG A 277 -0.65 -20.63 -12.67
C ARG A 277 -1.50 -21.83 -13.13
N ASP A 278 -1.34 -22.97 -12.48
CA ASP A 278 -2.02 -24.21 -12.85
C ASP A 278 -3.51 -24.22 -12.46
N TYR A 279 -3.96 -23.19 -11.71
CA TYR A 279 -5.38 -23.02 -11.38
C TYR A 279 -6.14 -22.24 -12.46
N LEU A 280 -5.45 -21.46 -13.30
CA LEU A 280 -6.09 -20.58 -14.31
C LEU A 280 -7.13 -21.31 -15.18
N PRO A 281 -6.89 -22.53 -15.71
CA PRO A 281 -7.90 -23.23 -16.50
C PRO A 281 -9.17 -23.61 -15.74
N ARG A 282 -9.14 -23.60 -14.41
CA ARG A 282 -10.25 -23.96 -13.52
C ARG A 282 -10.85 -22.77 -12.79
N PHE A 283 -10.31 -21.56 -13.06
CA PHE A 283 -10.78 -20.36 -12.39
C PHE A 283 -12.20 -20.03 -12.86
N ASP A 284 -13.14 -20.14 -11.94
CA ASP A 284 -14.53 -19.78 -12.10
C ASP A 284 -14.95 -19.02 -10.84
N ALA A 285 -14.85 -17.70 -10.89
CA ALA A 285 -15.39 -16.82 -9.87
C ALA A 285 -16.58 -16.10 -10.48
N GLU A 286 -17.77 -16.57 -10.15
CA GLU A 286 -19.02 -15.84 -10.37
C GLU A 286 -19.11 -14.60 -9.47
#